data_f986e9ba0e84a9a8c3d21c3fe93c9fdc
#
_entry.id   f986e9ba0e84a9a8c3d21c3fe93c9fdc
#
_cell.length_a   1.000
_cell.length_b   1.000
_cell.length_c   1.000
_cell.angle_alpha   90.00
_cell.angle_beta   90.00
_cell.angle_gamma   90.00
#
_symmetry.space_group_name_H-M   'P 1'
#
loop_
_entity.id
_entity.type
_entity.pdbx_description
1 polymer ?
#
loop_
_entity_poly.entity_id
_entity_poly.type
_entity_poly.pdbx_seq_one_letter_code
_entity_poly.pdbx_strand_id
1 'polypeptide(L)'
;MARHYTSPFNTRQHMLEKELEIFYYEDQILHPVSSHRHDHYEIYFFISGGVSCSIDGLLYPLSYGDVCLIPPGIYHQPVFNDPSKLYRRIVLWISQDYMNQLAASCPQILECFEPAIQKKEYHFSCDPGSAQLLFEKLFDLIQEYHSNLPLRAQLLRSYAQIFLLSLGRLLKQDAFPLSPDSDRPLFARICSYISTHLEEELTLEELSKQFFVSKYHISHIFTQNIGLSTHQYILKKRLQASKGCILSGMPLEQVSGACGFRSYTAFFRAFKKEYGTSPREYKESASATFAMF
;
A
#
# COMPACT_ATOMS: atom_id res chain seq x y z
N MET A 1 -25.49 -7.35 0.36
CA MET A 1 -24.71 -8.54 0.02
C MET A 1 -23.26 -8.10 -0.12
N ALA A 2 -22.43 -8.45 0.85
CA ALA A 2 -20.99 -8.19 0.79
C ALA A 2 -20.42 -9.10 -0.31
N ARG A 3 -19.71 -8.51 -1.30
CA ARG A 3 -19.10 -9.25 -2.41
C ARG A 3 -17.78 -9.85 -1.94
N HIS A 4 -17.57 -11.12 -2.23
CA HIS A 4 -16.35 -11.86 -1.93
C HIS A 4 -15.23 -11.48 -2.90
N TYR A 5 -14.09 -11.04 -2.38
CA TYR A 5 -12.93 -10.67 -3.20
C TYR A 5 -11.73 -11.61 -3.03
N THR A 6 -11.85 -12.59 -2.10
CA THR A 6 -10.78 -13.57 -1.90
C THR A 6 -10.73 -14.54 -3.08
N SER A 7 -9.59 -14.62 -3.73
CA SER A 7 -9.36 -15.52 -4.83
C SER A 7 -8.95 -16.90 -4.29
N PRO A 8 -9.51 -18.03 -4.79
CA PRO A 8 -9.00 -19.35 -4.46
C PRO A 8 -7.56 -19.46 -4.94
N PHE A 9 -6.68 -20.00 -4.07
CA PHE A 9 -5.29 -20.18 -4.44
C PHE A 9 -5.16 -21.08 -5.67
N ASN A 10 -4.35 -20.65 -6.62
CA ASN A 10 -4.06 -21.37 -7.84
C ASN A 10 -2.55 -21.27 -8.15
N THR A 11 -1.95 -22.39 -8.56
CA THR A 11 -0.55 -22.46 -8.99
C THR A 11 -0.37 -22.15 -10.48
N ARG A 12 -1.40 -21.66 -11.14
CA ARG A 12 -1.37 -21.25 -12.54
C ARG A 12 -0.32 -20.15 -12.76
N GLN A 13 0.41 -20.23 -13.86
CA GLN A 13 1.48 -19.30 -14.22
C GLN A 13 1.22 -18.59 -15.57
N HIS A 14 0.00 -18.66 -16.08
CA HIS A 14 -0.41 -18.01 -17.31
C HIS A 14 -1.72 -17.26 -17.09
N MET A 15 -1.90 -16.16 -17.77
CA MET A 15 -3.12 -15.38 -17.71
C MET A 15 -4.26 -16.05 -18.49
N LEU A 16 -5.48 -15.94 -18.00
CA LEU A 16 -6.72 -16.30 -18.71
C LEU A 16 -7.34 -15.06 -19.37
N GLU A 17 -7.28 -13.92 -18.70
CA GLU A 17 -7.73 -12.65 -19.23
C GLU A 17 -6.64 -12.02 -20.11
N LYS A 18 -7.07 -11.35 -21.17
CA LYS A 18 -6.15 -10.76 -22.16
C LYS A 18 -5.42 -9.51 -21.64
N GLU A 19 -6.01 -8.80 -20.70
CA GLU A 19 -5.56 -7.48 -20.28
C GLU A 19 -4.87 -7.54 -18.92
N LEU A 20 -5.65 -7.76 -17.87
CA LEU A 20 -5.16 -7.85 -16.49
C LEU A 20 -5.96 -8.84 -15.66
N GLU A 21 -5.32 -9.41 -14.65
CA GLU A 21 -5.96 -10.20 -13.60
C GLU A 21 -5.47 -9.70 -12.25
N ILE A 22 -6.37 -9.59 -11.29
CA ILE A 22 -6.03 -9.20 -9.93
C ILE A 22 -6.61 -10.19 -8.93
N PHE A 23 -5.78 -10.58 -7.98
CA PHE A 23 -6.09 -11.60 -6.98
C PHE A 23 -5.83 -11.04 -5.59
N TYR A 24 -6.77 -11.28 -4.70
CA TYR A 24 -6.57 -11.16 -3.27
C TYR A 24 -6.48 -12.56 -2.68
N TYR A 25 -5.33 -12.93 -2.15
CA TYR A 25 -5.13 -14.22 -1.53
C TYR A 25 -5.05 -14.12 -0.01
N GLU A 26 -5.71 -15.07 0.65
CA GLU A 26 -5.66 -15.26 2.10
C GLU A 26 -5.52 -16.75 2.38
N ASP A 27 -4.29 -17.21 2.61
CA ASP A 27 -3.98 -18.62 2.74
C ASP A 27 -3.64 -18.98 4.19
N GLN A 28 -4.46 -19.83 4.80
CA GLN A 28 -4.20 -20.46 6.10
C GLN A 28 -3.29 -21.67 5.93
N ILE A 29 -3.46 -22.42 4.85
CA ILE A 29 -2.66 -23.57 4.50
C ILE A 29 -1.76 -23.17 3.33
N LEU A 30 -0.45 -23.24 3.55
CA LEU A 30 0.52 -22.81 2.55
C LEU A 30 0.85 -23.98 1.62
N HIS A 31 0.72 -23.73 0.33
CA HIS A 31 1.13 -24.65 -0.71
C HIS A 31 2.48 -24.22 -1.28
N PRO A 32 3.50 -25.08 -1.28
CA PRO A 32 4.78 -24.75 -1.90
C PRO A 32 4.60 -24.35 -3.37
N VAL A 33 5.15 -23.22 -3.74
CA VAL A 33 5.22 -22.76 -5.12
C VAL A 33 6.68 -22.83 -5.54
N SER A 34 6.97 -23.66 -6.53
CA SER A 34 8.32 -23.78 -7.07
C SER A 34 8.74 -22.49 -7.79
N SER A 35 10.04 -22.27 -7.89
CA SER A 35 10.57 -21.16 -8.67
C SER A 35 10.07 -21.23 -10.10
N HIS A 36 9.45 -20.16 -10.56
CA HIS A 36 8.80 -20.08 -11.86
C HIS A 36 9.02 -18.70 -12.50
N ARG A 37 8.68 -18.59 -13.74
CA ARG A 37 8.63 -17.34 -14.51
C ARG A 37 7.43 -17.37 -15.45
N HIS A 38 6.99 -16.21 -15.86
CA HIS A 38 5.87 -16.01 -16.77
C HIS A 38 6.15 -14.87 -17.75
N ASP A 39 5.28 -14.68 -18.73
CA ASP A 39 5.42 -13.69 -19.83
C ASP A 39 4.67 -12.38 -19.59
N HIS A 40 4.09 -12.19 -18.40
CA HIS A 40 3.36 -10.99 -18.01
C HIS A 40 4.09 -10.23 -16.89
N TYR A 41 3.73 -8.98 -16.68
CA TYR A 41 4.17 -8.18 -15.54
C TYR A 41 3.40 -8.62 -14.30
N GLU A 42 4.09 -8.81 -13.18
CA GLU A 42 3.47 -9.06 -11.89
C GLU A 42 3.84 -7.98 -10.90
N ILE A 43 2.83 -7.46 -10.19
CA ILE A 43 2.99 -6.60 -9.03
C ILE A 43 2.42 -7.35 -7.85
N TYR A 44 3.29 -7.59 -6.89
CA TYR A 44 2.97 -8.31 -5.68
C TYR A 44 2.98 -7.33 -4.52
N PHE A 45 1.85 -7.16 -3.84
CA PHE A 45 1.68 -6.32 -2.67
C PHE A 45 1.48 -7.20 -1.44
N PHE A 46 2.43 -7.13 -0.50
CA PHE A 46 2.41 -7.94 0.71
C PHE A 46 1.57 -7.29 1.81
N ILE A 47 0.71 -8.07 2.47
CA ILE A 47 -0.15 -7.62 3.56
C ILE A 47 0.28 -8.25 4.89
N SER A 48 0.39 -9.58 4.96
CA SER A 48 0.80 -10.27 6.19
C SER A 48 1.29 -11.68 5.93
N GLY A 49 2.07 -12.24 6.84
CA GLY A 49 2.57 -13.60 6.82
C GLY A 49 4.01 -13.71 7.25
N GLY A 50 4.51 -14.91 7.45
CA GLY A 50 5.93 -15.20 7.67
C GLY A 50 6.59 -15.61 6.36
N VAL A 51 6.75 -14.68 5.41
CA VAL A 51 7.15 -14.98 4.03
C VAL A 51 8.27 -14.05 3.58
N SER A 52 9.20 -14.60 2.83
CA SER A 52 10.13 -13.86 1.98
C SER A 52 9.80 -14.11 0.51
N CYS A 53 10.21 -13.24 -0.38
CA CYS A 53 10.14 -13.48 -1.82
C CYS A 53 11.54 -13.68 -2.38
N SER A 54 11.76 -14.79 -3.11
CA SER A 54 13.00 -14.98 -3.87
C SER A 54 12.76 -14.52 -5.29
N ILE A 55 13.53 -13.54 -5.77
CA ILE A 55 13.43 -12.98 -7.11
C ILE A 55 14.82 -12.87 -7.72
N ASP A 56 15.02 -13.44 -8.90
CA ASP A 56 16.30 -13.52 -9.63
C ASP A 56 17.47 -14.04 -8.75
N GLY A 57 17.15 -15.00 -7.84
CA GLY A 57 18.09 -15.59 -6.90
C GLY A 57 18.37 -14.79 -5.63
N LEU A 58 17.82 -13.57 -5.48
CA LEU A 58 17.91 -12.76 -4.27
C LEU A 58 16.71 -13.00 -3.37
N LEU A 59 16.92 -13.05 -2.06
CA LEU A 59 15.89 -13.28 -1.06
C LEU A 59 15.52 -11.97 -0.34
N TYR A 60 14.27 -11.60 -0.39
CA TYR A 60 13.70 -10.39 0.21
C TYR A 60 12.72 -10.76 1.33
N PRO A 61 13.04 -10.52 2.61
CA PRO A 61 12.06 -10.62 3.70
C PRO A 61 10.96 -9.58 3.48
N LEU A 62 9.69 -9.99 3.67
CA LEU A 62 8.55 -9.11 3.39
C LEU A 62 7.92 -8.57 4.67
N SER A 63 7.57 -7.30 4.64
CA SER A 63 6.83 -6.57 5.66
C SER A 63 5.58 -5.92 5.07
N TYR A 64 4.60 -5.56 5.91
CA TYR A 64 3.37 -4.91 5.43
C TYR A 64 3.66 -3.71 4.52
N GLY A 65 3.03 -3.71 3.35
CA GLY A 65 3.16 -2.63 2.37
C GLY A 65 4.32 -2.79 1.40
N ASP A 66 5.15 -3.82 1.56
CA ASP A 66 6.20 -4.12 0.60
C ASP A 66 5.60 -4.48 -0.76
N VAL A 67 6.23 -3.96 -1.80
CA VAL A 67 5.86 -4.22 -3.20
C VAL A 67 7.01 -4.93 -3.89
N CYS A 68 6.71 -6.07 -4.54
CA CYS A 68 7.64 -6.67 -5.48
C CYS A 68 7.18 -6.42 -6.91
N LEU A 69 8.10 -6.00 -7.76
CA LEU A 69 7.88 -5.77 -9.19
C LEU A 69 8.62 -6.82 -9.99
N ILE A 70 7.88 -7.66 -10.67
CA ILE A 70 8.40 -8.80 -11.40
C ILE A 70 8.11 -8.61 -12.90
N PRO A 71 9.13 -8.17 -13.67
CA PRO A 71 9.03 -8.08 -15.13
C PRO A 71 8.89 -9.48 -15.77
N PRO A 72 8.38 -9.57 -17.00
CA PRO A 72 8.31 -10.81 -17.75
C PRO A 72 9.66 -11.55 -17.78
N GLY A 73 9.62 -12.87 -17.58
CA GLY A 73 10.78 -13.75 -17.68
C GLY A 73 11.66 -13.85 -16.44
N ILE A 74 11.39 -13.11 -15.39
CA ILE A 74 12.16 -13.14 -14.13
C ILE A 74 11.71 -14.30 -13.26
N TYR A 75 12.66 -15.15 -12.81
CA TYR A 75 12.39 -16.25 -11.90
C TYR A 75 12.07 -15.75 -10.50
N HIS A 76 10.99 -16.25 -9.92
CA HIS A 76 10.58 -15.87 -8.57
C HIS A 76 9.77 -16.97 -7.87
N GLN A 77 9.71 -16.89 -6.53
CA GLN A 77 8.90 -17.77 -5.69
C GLN A 77 8.71 -17.19 -4.29
N PRO A 78 7.59 -17.46 -3.61
CA PRO A 78 7.48 -17.24 -2.17
C PRO A 78 8.30 -18.26 -1.41
N VAL A 79 8.93 -17.82 -0.31
CA VAL A 79 9.67 -18.67 0.63
C VAL A 79 9.02 -18.52 2.00
N PHE A 80 8.46 -19.58 2.52
CA PHE A 80 7.73 -19.58 3.78
C PHE A 80 8.68 -19.74 4.97
N ASN A 81 8.85 -18.66 5.75
CA ASN A 81 9.71 -18.63 6.94
C ASN A 81 8.94 -19.07 8.20
N ASP A 82 7.64 -18.73 8.28
CA ASP A 82 6.75 -19.11 9.37
C ASP A 82 5.37 -19.50 8.81
N PRO A 83 5.14 -20.81 8.59
CA PRO A 83 3.90 -21.29 7.99
C PRO A 83 2.70 -21.24 8.95
N SER A 84 2.89 -20.89 10.20
CA SER A 84 1.78 -20.73 11.17
C SER A 84 1.04 -19.39 11.01
N LYS A 85 1.62 -18.44 10.30
CA LYS A 85 1.03 -17.11 10.08
C LYS A 85 0.14 -17.09 8.86
N LEU A 86 -1.01 -16.47 8.99
CA LEU A 86 -1.94 -16.23 7.89
C LEU A 86 -1.29 -15.37 6.82
N TYR A 87 -1.20 -15.90 5.62
CA TYR A 87 -0.52 -15.26 4.49
C TYR A 87 -1.50 -14.51 3.60
N ARG A 88 -1.40 -13.19 3.60
CA ARG A 88 -2.24 -12.28 2.82
C ARG A 88 -1.43 -11.46 1.83
N ARG A 89 -1.93 -11.35 0.61
CA ARG A 89 -1.30 -10.58 -0.46
C ARG A 89 -2.29 -10.19 -1.54
N ILE A 90 -1.95 -9.15 -2.28
CA ILE A 90 -2.61 -8.84 -3.55
C ILE A 90 -1.59 -9.09 -4.66
N VAL A 91 -2.02 -9.76 -5.72
CA VAL A 91 -1.22 -10.02 -6.91
C VAL A 91 -1.94 -9.44 -8.11
N LEU A 92 -1.29 -8.54 -8.83
CA LEU A 92 -1.80 -7.95 -10.05
C LEU A 92 -0.93 -8.41 -11.22
N TRP A 93 -1.55 -9.10 -12.16
CA TRP A 93 -0.95 -9.52 -13.43
C TRP A 93 -1.42 -8.60 -14.56
N ILE A 94 -0.48 -8.16 -15.39
CA ILE A 94 -0.75 -7.30 -16.55
C ILE A 94 -0.02 -7.87 -17.75
N SER A 95 -0.76 -8.18 -18.81
CA SER A 95 -0.15 -8.69 -20.04
C SER A 95 0.77 -7.65 -20.69
N GLN A 96 1.78 -8.10 -21.42
CA GLN A 96 2.69 -7.19 -22.15
C GLN A 96 1.94 -6.31 -23.15
N ASP A 97 1.00 -6.88 -23.88
CA ASP A 97 0.19 -6.14 -24.84
C ASP A 97 -0.64 -5.03 -24.17
N TYR A 98 -1.26 -5.34 -23.02
CA TYR A 98 -2.05 -4.35 -22.31
C TYR A 98 -1.18 -3.28 -21.65
N MET A 99 -0.03 -3.65 -21.12
CA MET A 99 0.95 -2.69 -20.60
C MET A 99 1.40 -1.71 -21.70
N ASN A 100 1.67 -2.22 -22.91
CA ASN A 100 2.01 -1.39 -24.07
C ASN A 100 0.86 -0.47 -24.49
N GLN A 101 -0.39 -0.94 -24.45
CA GLN A 101 -1.57 -0.11 -24.73
C GLN A 101 -1.76 1.00 -23.68
N LEU A 102 -1.53 0.71 -22.40
CA LEU A 102 -1.55 1.72 -21.34
C LEU A 102 -0.44 2.76 -21.55
N ALA A 103 0.76 2.31 -21.88
CA ALA A 103 1.92 3.16 -22.12
C ALA A 103 1.80 4.00 -23.38
N ALA A 104 1.08 3.55 -24.40
CA ALA A 104 0.82 4.34 -25.62
C ALA A 104 0.09 5.66 -25.33
N SER A 105 -0.77 5.67 -24.32
CA SER A 105 -1.48 6.88 -23.85
C SER A 105 -0.73 7.64 -22.76
N CYS A 106 0.14 6.97 -22.01
CA CYS A 106 0.91 7.53 -20.90
C CYS A 106 2.22 6.74 -20.73
N PRO A 107 3.33 7.11 -21.42
CA PRO A 107 4.61 6.39 -21.36
C PRO A 107 5.17 6.25 -19.94
N GLN A 108 4.85 7.18 -19.03
CA GLN A 108 5.28 7.20 -17.63
C GLN A 108 4.81 5.97 -16.83
N ILE A 109 3.83 5.22 -17.33
CA ILE A 109 3.36 3.99 -16.69
C ILE A 109 4.46 2.92 -16.62
N LEU A 110 5.31 2.82 -17.63
CA LEU A 110 6.43 1.87 -17.65
C LEU A 110 7.55 2.23 -16.68
N GLU A 111 7.63 3.49 -16.27
CA GLU A 111 8.68 3.96 -15.38
C GLU A 111 8.66 3.27 -14.01
N CYS A 112 7.50 2.75 -13.57
CA CYS A 112 7.45 1.98 -12.31
C CYS A 112 8.25 0.66 -12.38
N PHE A 113 8.46 0.09 -13.57
CA PHE A 113 9.27 -1.11 -13.74
C PHE A 113 10.73 -0.84 -14.14
N GLU A 114 11.12 0.42 -14.40
CA GLU A 114 12.51 0.74 -14.75
C GLU A 114 13.54 0.27 -13.73
N PRO A 115 13.35 0.44 -12.41
CA PRO A 115 14.31 -0.05 -11.43
C PRO A 115 14.48 -1.57 -11.52
N ALA A 116 13.39 -2.32 -11.66
CA ALA A 116 13.42 -3.78 -11.77
C ALA A 116 14.09 -4.24 -13.07
N ILE A 117 13.87 -3.55 -14.19
CA ILE A 117 14.40 -3.92 -15.51
C ILE A 117 15.87 -3.51 -15.65
N GLN A 118 16.20 -2.27 -15.27
CA GLN A 118 17.53 -1.69 -15.53
C GLN A 118 18.53 -1.98 -14.42
N LYS A 119 18.07 -1.97 -13.15
CA LYS A 119 18.94 -2.10 -11.97
C LYS A 119 18.79 -3.43 -11.25
N LYS A 120 17.83 -4.26 -11.63
CA LYS A 120 17.45 -5.50 -10.92
C LYS A 120 17.00 -5.24 -9.48
N GLU A 121 16.39 -4.11 -9.24
CA GLU A 121 15.79 -3.73 -7.97
C GLU A 121 14.31 -4.14 -8.00
N TYR A 122 13.99 -5.29 -7.42
CA TYR A 122 12.66 -5.89 -7.51
C TYR A 122 11.77 -5.65 -6.30
N HIS A 123 12.34 -5.24 -5.16
CA HIS A 123 11.65 -5.11 -3.89
C HIS A 123 11.71 -3.68 -3.39
N PHE A 124 10.57 -3.16 -2.95
CA PHE A 124 10.41 -1.80 -2.47
C PHE A 124 9.59 -1.80 -1.19
N SER A 125 10.13 -1.20 -0.13
CA SER A 125 9.41 -1.00 1.13
C SER A 125 8.71 0.34 1.13
N CYS A 126 7.44 0.35 1.47
CA CYS A 126 6.65 1.57 1.59
C CYS A 126 6.50 1.98 3.05
N ASP A 127 6.54 3.28 3.33
CA ASP A 127 6.05 3.78 4.60
C ASP A 127 4.55 3.46 4.79
N PRO A 128 4.05 3.38 6.05
CA PRO A 128 2.67 2.96 6.29
C PRO A 128 1.60 3.81 5.58
N GLY A 129 1.84 5.10 5.35
CA GLY A 129 0.92 5.98 4.64
C GLY A 129 0.88 5.68 3.14
N SER A 130 2.04 5.50 2.53
CA SER A 130 2.17 5.11 1.11
C SER A 130 1.62 3.71 0.86
N ALA A 131 1.90 2.76 1.75
CA ALA A 131 1.34 1.41 1.70
C ALA A 131 -0.19 1.43 1.72
N GLN A 132 -0.80 2.22 2.61
CA GLN A 132 -2.25 2.36 2.68
C GLN A 132 -2.84 2.98 1.40
N LEU A 133 -2.19 3.99 0.83
CA LEU A 133 -2.63 4.61 -0.44
C LEU A 133 -2.58 3.62 -1.61
N LEU A 134 -1.54 2.79 -1.70
CA LEU A 134 -1.45 1.75 -2.73
C LEU A 134 -2.50 0.67 -2.51
N PHE A 135 -2.70 0.23 -1.26
CA PHE A 135 -3.72 -0.75 -0.91
C PHE A 135 -5.13 -0.29 -1.31
N GLU A 136 -5.51 0.96 -1.01
CA GLU A 136 -6.82 1.51 -1.39
C GLU A 136 -7.03 1.47 -2.92
N LYS A 137 -6.00 1.83 -3.70
CA LYS A 137 -6.09 1.79 -5.18
C LYS A 137 -6.17 0.37 -5.74
N LEU A 138 -5.43 -0.57 -5.16
CA LEU A 138 -5.55 -1.99 -5.52
C LEU A 138 -6.92 -2.53 -5.15
N PHE A 139 -7.49 -2.09 -4.02
CA PHE A 139 -8.81 -2.52 -3.60
C PHE A 139 -9.92 -1.97 -4.51
N ASP A 140 -9.84 -0.72 -4.94
CA ASP A 140 -10.74 -0.15 -5.96
C ASP A 140 -10.67 -0.98 -7.26
N LEU A 141 -9.46 -1.35 -7.69
CA LEU A 141 -9.24 -2.19 -8.86
C LEU A 141 -9.86 -3.59 -8.69
N ILE A 142 -9.71 -4.22 -7.51
CA ILE A 142 -10.33 -5.51 -7.18
C ILE A 142 -11.86 -5.41 -7.23
N GLN A 143 -12.44 -4.36 -6.63
CA GLN A 143 -13.88 -4.16 -6.63
C GLN A 143 -14.43 -4.05 -8.04
N GLU A 144 -13.77 -3.27 -8.89
CA GLU A 144 -14.19 -3.11 -10.27
C GLU A 144 -13.94 -4.37 -11.10
N TYR A 145 -12.84 -5.11 -10.84
CA TYR A 145 -12.55 -6.38 -11.51
C TYR A 145 -13.69 -7.39 -11.32
N HIS A 146 -14.27 -7.46 -10.14
CA HIS A 146 -15.42 -8.33 -9.83
C HIS A 146 -16.78 -7.68 -10.10
N SER A 147 -16.81 -6.46 -10.62
CA SER A 147 -18.04 -5.74 -10.96
C SER A 147 -18.64 -6.27 -12.27
N ASN A 148 -19.96 -6.27 -12.36
CA ASN A 148 -20.71 -6.51 -13.61
C ASN A 148 -21.47 -5.25 -14.05
N LEU A 149 -21.02 -4.07 -13.58
CA LEU A 149 -21.68 -2.81 -13.90
C LEU A 149 -21.25 -2.27 -15.27
N PRO A 150 -22.07 -1.41 -15.89
CA PRO A 150 -21.66 -0.71 -17.10
C PRO A 150 -20.33 0.05 -16.93
N LEU A 151 -19.59 0.20 -18.02
CA LEU A 151 -18.30 0.91 -18.06
C LEU A 151 -17.16 0.23 -17.28
N ARG A 152 -17.33 -1.04 -16.87
CA ARG A 152 -16.31 -1.82 -16.15
C ARG A 152 -14.94 -1.77 -16.83
N ALA A 153 -14.87 -2.00 -18.13
CA ALA A 153 -13.60 -2.01 -18.87
C ALA A 153 -12.88 -0.65 -18.80
N GLN A 154 -13.62 0.45 -18.96
CA GLN A 154 -13.07 1.81 -18.87
C GLN A 154 -12.58 2.14 -17.46
N LEU A 155 -13.34 1.76 -16.45
CA LEU A 155 -12.96 1.97 -15.05
C LEU A 155 -11.76 1.12 -14.65
N LEU A 156 -11.71 -0.16 -15.05
CA LEU A 156 -10.53 -1.01 -14.83
C LEU A 156 -9.28 -0.39 -15.44
N ARG A 157 -9.37 0.10 -16.68
CA ARG A 157 -8.25 0.80 -17.34
C ARG A 157 -7.80 2.02 -16.54
N SER A 158 -8.76 2.85 -16.11
CA SER A 158 -8.47 4.06 -15.34
C SER A 158 -7.84 3.74 -13.98
N TYR A 159 -8.38 2.78 -13.24
CA TYR A 159 -7.83 2.35 -11.95
C TYR A 159 -6.44 1.74 -12.10
N ALA A 160 -6.20 0.92 -13.12
CA ALA A 160 -4.87 0.38 -13.41
C ALA A 160 -3.86 1.51 -13.70
N GLN A 161 -4.23 2.49 -14.52
CA GLN A 161 -3.39 3.66 -14.81
C GLN A 161 -3.10 4.48 -13.54
N ILE A 162 -4.12 4.79 -12.75
CA ILE A 162 -3.97 5.54 -11.50
C ILE A 162 -3.04 4.80 -10.54
N PHE A 163 -3.20 3.48 -10.40
CA PHE A 163 -2.34 2.67 -9.54
C PHE A 163 -0.89 2.69 -10.02
N LEU A 164 -0.63 2.38 -11.29
CA LEU A 164 0.72 2.32 -11.86
C LEU A 164 1.44 3.68 -11.79
N LEU A 165 0.75 4.77 -12.09
CA LEU A 165 1.31 6.12 -11.96
C LEU A 165 1.58 6.50 -10.50
N SER A 166 0.71 6.09 -9.59
CA SER A 166 0.93 6.34 -8.15
C SER A 166 2.13 5.56 -7.63
N LEU A 167 2.26 4.30 -8.03
CA LEU A 167 3.42 3.45 -7.71
C LEU A 167 4.70 4.04 -8.30
N GLY A 168 4.72 4.39 -9.59
CA GLY A 168 5.88 5.02 -10.22
C GLY A 168 6.30 6.33 -9.56
N ARG A 169 5.33 7.13 -9.10
CA ARG A 169 5.61 8.35 -8.33
C ARG A 169 6.28 8.04 -7.00
N LEU A 170 5.82 7.03 -6.27
CA LEU A 170 6.42 6.63 -4.99
C LEU A 170 7.85 6.14 -5.18
N LEU A 171 8.08 5.28 -6.17
CA LEU A 171 9.41 4.75 -6.48
C LEU A 171 10.42 5.84 -6.90
N LYS A 172 9.94 6.91 -7.52
CA LYS A 172 10.77 8.06 -7.88
C LYS A 172 11.06 9.00 -6.71
N GLN A 173 10.23 9.02 -5.68
CA GLN A 173 10.47 9.87 -4.50
C GLN A 173 11.79 9.50 -3.80
N ASP A 174 12.20 8.24 -3.84
CA ASP A 174 13.50 7.80 -3.32
C ASP A 174 14.66 8.05 -4.30
N ALA A 175 14.39 8.07 -5.62
CA ALA A 175 15.40 8.27 -6.67
C ALA A 175 15.61 9.75 -7.06
N PHE A 176 14.59 10.57 -6.89
CA PHE A 176 14.72 12.01 -6.88
C PHE A 176 14.62 12.45 -5.43
N PRO A 177 15.74 12.85 -4.80
CA PRO A 177 15.63 13.79 -3.70
C PRO A 177 14.83 14.94 -4.30
N LEU A 178 13.52 14.95 -4.00
CA LEU A 178 12.67 16.10 -4.31
C LEU A 178 13.51 17.31 -4.04
N SER A 179 13.54 18.28 -4.99
CA SER A 179 14.31 19.53 -4.92
C SER A 179 14.69 19.89 -3.50
N PRO A 180 15.96 20.23 -3.18
CA PRO A 180 16.41 20.36 -1.80
C PRO A 180 15.25 20.85 -0.98
N ASP A 181 14.96 20.22 0.14
CA ASP A 181 13.74 20.42 0.94
C ASP A 181 13.37 21.91 1.14
N SER A 182 14.37 22.79 0.88
CA SER A 182 14.27 24.24 0.79
C SER A 182 13.32 24.79 -0.28
N ASP A 183 13.15 24.11 -1.41
CA ASP A 183 12.36 24.65 -2.55
C ASP A 183 10.89 24.25 -2.52
N ARG A 184 10.50 23.34 -1.60
CA ARG A 184 9.11 22.96 -1.40
C ARG A 184 8.39 23.97 -0.51
N PRO A 185 7.10 24.24 -0.77
CA PRO A 185 6.28 24.97 0.17
C PRO A 185 6.39 24.38 1.58
N LEU A 186 6.60 25.20 2.59
CA LEU A 186 6.75 24.79 3.98
C LEU A 186 5.64 23.80 4.43
N PHE A 187 4.41 24.03 3.98
CA PHE A 187 3.28 23.14 4.24
C PHE A 187 3.56 21.70 3.76
N ALA A 188 4.02 21.54 2.52
CA ALA A 188 4.31 20.22 1.94
C ALA A 188 5.46 19.52 2.68
N ARG A 189 6.48 20.25 3.10
CA ARG A 189 7.61 19.75 3.89
C ARG A 189 7.13 19.23 5.25
N ILE A 190 6.30 20.00 5.95
CA ILE A 190 5.75 19.59 7.25
C ILE A 190 4.83 18.35 7.08
N CYS A 191 3.99 18.31 6.04
CA CYS A 191 3.13 17.17 5.76
C CYS A 191 3.95 15.89 5.47
N SER A 192 5.02 15.99 4.70
CA SER A 192 5.95 14.89 4.42
C SER A 192 6.59 14.38 5.70
N TYR A 193 7.15 15.28 6.51
CA TYR A 193 7.76 14.94 7.80
C TYR A 193 6.77 14.22 8.73
N ILE A 194 5.56 14.76 8.89
CA ILE A 194 4.51 14.14 9.71
C ILE A 194 4.23 12.70 9.22
N SER A 195 4.15 12.49 7.92
CA SER A 195 3.80 11.20 7.33
C SER A 195 4.86 10.11 7.59
N THR A 196 6.13 10.51 7.70
CA THR A 196 7.27 9.59 7.93
C THR A 196 7.64 9.43 9.41
N HIS A 197 7.05 10.22 10.33
CA HIS A 197 7.38 10.23 11.76
C HIS A 197 6.13 10.07 12.66
N LEU A 198 5.11 9.33 12.18
CA LEU A 198 3.82 9.22 12.88
C LEU A 198 3.92 8.62 14.28
N GLU A 199 4.91 7.78 14.52
CA GLU A 199 5.17 7.13 15.82
C GLU A 199 5.78 8.08 16.86
N GLU A 200 6.39 9.18 16.40
CA GLU A 200 7.08 10.14 17.27
C GLU A 200 6.14 11.15 17.92
N GLU A 201 6.67 11.95 18.84
CA GLU A 201 5.93 13.04 19.46
C GLU A 201 5.85 14.25 18.53
N LEU A 202 4.78 14.33 17.74
CA LEU A 202 4.52 15.38 16.75
C LEU A 202 3.74 16.54 17.39
N THR A 203 4.39 17.34 18.24
CA THR A 203 3.80 18.57 18.80
C THR A 203 4.10 19.79 17.92
N LEU A 204 3.34 20.86 18.08
CA LEU A 204 3.66 22.15 17.43
C LEU A 204 5.05 22.66 17.87
N GLU A 205 5.47 22.36 19.11
CA GLU A 205 6.80 22.66 19.63
C GLU A 205 7.90 21.95 18.83
N GLU A 206 7.76 20.64 18.65
CA GLU A 206 8.75 19.85 17.93
C GLU A 206 8.80 20.22 16.45
N LEU A 207 7.65 20.40 15.81
CA LEU A 207 7.59 20.86 14.42
C LEU A 207 8.18 22.27 14.27
N SER A 208 7.94 23.18 15.23
CA SER A 208 8.51 24.53 15.24
C SER A 208 10.05 24.50 15.31
N LYS A 209 10.62 23.63 16.14
CA LYS A 209 12.07 23.41 16.22
C LYS A 209 12.63 22.81 14.93
N GLN A 210 11.97 21.76 14.42
CA GLN A 210 12.41 21.02 13.24
C GLN A 210 12.45 21.88 11.98
N PHE A 211 11.47 22.78 11.81
CA PHE A 211 11.35 23.61 10.62
C PHE A 211 11.81 25.05 10.79
N PHE A 212 12.30 25.42 11.98
CA PHE A 212 12.77 26.76 12.31
C PHE A 212 11.73 27.88 12.06
N VAL A 213 10.47 27.59 12.39
CA VAL A 213 9.33 28.53 12.21
C VAL A 213 8.48 28.57 13.47
N SER A 214 7.72 29.66 13.66
CA SER A 214 6.87 29.79 14.84
C SER A 214 5.69 28.81 14.80
N LYS A 215 5.21 28.37 15.98
CA LYS A 215 4.00 27.54 16.14
C LYS A 215 2.77 28.19 15.49
N TYR A 216 2.66 29.51 15.57
CA TYR A 216 1.58 30.26 14.94
C TYR A 216 1.61 30.15 13.43
N HIS A 217 2.79 30.19 12.82
CA HIS A 217 2.96 30.07 11.39
C HIS A 217 2.55 28.68 10.91
N ILE A 218 2.97 27.62 11.62
CA ILE A 218 2.56 26.23 11.30
C ILE A 218 1.04 26.10 11.41
N SER A 219 0.44 26.52 12.54
CA SER A 219 -1.00 26.44 12.73
C SER A 219 -1.78 27.20 11.64
N HIS A 220 -1.30 28.39 11.27
CA HIS A 220 -1.92 29.21 10.23
C HIS A 220 -1.84 28.57 8.85
N ILE A 221 -0.67 28.00 8.48
CA ILE A 221 -0.48 27.29 7.23
C ILE A 221 -1.45 26.12 7.11
N PHE A 222 -1.62 25.30 8.14
CA PHE A 222 -2.54 24.15 8.11
C PHE A 222 -3.99 24.61 7.95
N THR A 223 -4.41 25.62 8.70
CA THR A 223 -5.76 26.17 8.61
C THR A 223 -6.04 26.76 7.22
N GLN A 224 -5.07 27.48 6.65
CA GLN A 224 -5.23 28.09 5.31
C GLN A 224 -5.25 27.05 4.19
N ASN A 225 -4.38 26.02 4.23
CA ASN A 225 -4.26 25.09 3.12
C ASN A 225 -5.34 23.99 3.13
N ILE A 226 -5.77 23.54 4.30
CA ILE A 226 -6.66 22.36 4.42
C ILE A 226 -7.82 22.54 5.40
N GLY A 227 -7.98 23.71 6.03
CA GLY A 227 -9.06 23.97 6.98
C GLY A 227 -8.99 23.15 8.29
N LEU A 228 -7.88 22.49 8.57
CA LEU A 228 -7.68 21.64 9.76
C LEU A 228 -6.58 22.23 10.64
N SER A 229 -6.66 21.99 11.96
CA SER A 229 -5.51 22.24 12.82
C SER A 229 -4.43 21.19 12.57
N THR A 230 -3.17 21.52 12.85
CA THR A 230 -2.04 20.58 12.74
C THR A 230 -2.28 19.30 13.53
N HIS A 231 -2.84 19.41 14.75
CA HIS A 231 -3.19 18.25 15.57
C HIS A 231 -4.26 17.35 14.91
N GLN A 232 -5.29 17.96 14.29
CA GLN A 232 -6.32 17.20 13.56
C GLN A 232 -5.73 16.48 12.35
N TYR A 233 -4.82 17.11 11.64
CA TYR A 233 -4.11 16.50 10.51
C TYR A 233 -3.28 15.29 10.96
N ILE A 234 -2.44 15.45 11.99
CA ILE A 234 -1.64 14.36 12.57
C ILE A 234 -2.55 13.21 13.02
N LEU A 235 -3.64 13.52 13.72
CA LEU A 235 -4.60 12.53 14.19
C LEU A 235 -5.20 11.73 13.01
N LYS A 236 -5.62 12.42 11.95
CA LYS A 236 -6.16 11.75 10.76
C LYS A 236 -5.12 10.86 10.08
N LYS A 237 -3.87 11.30 9.97
CA LYS A 237 -2.77 10.49 9.41
C LYS A 237 -2.47 9.24 10.25
N ARG A 238 -2.44 9.37 11.57
CA ARG A 238 -2.28 8.24 12.50
C ARG A 238 -3.43 7.23 12.38
N LEU A 239 -4.67 7.72 12.30
CA LEU A 239 -5.85 6.87 12.10
C LEU A 239 -5.84 6.19 10.74
N GLN A 240 -5.40 6.87 9.70
CA GLN A 240 -5.24 6.28 8.37
C GLN A 240 -4.20 5.15 8.39
N ALA A 241 -3.02 5.39 8.95
CA ALA A 241 -1.97 4.38 9.07
C ALA A 241 -2.41 3.17 9.92
N SER A 242 -3.21 3.41 10.98
CA SER A 242 -3.70 2.33 11.84
C SER A 242 -4.59 1.31 11.13
N LYS A 243 -5.29 1.70 10.07
CA LYS A 243 -6.06 0.76 9.23
C LYS A 243 -5.15 -0.29 8.59
N GLY A 244 -4.02 0.14 8.03
CA GLY A 244 -3.04 -0.77 7.47
C GLY A 244 -2.47 -1.73 8.53
N CYS A 245 -2.09 -1.21 9.70
CA CYS A 245 -1.61 -2.04 10.80
C CYS A 245 -2.65 -3.06 11.29
N ILE A 246 -3.94 -2.67 11.34
CA ILE A 246 -5.03 -3.59 11.70
C ILE A 246 -5.17 -4.69 10.64
N LEU A 247 -5.14 -4.31 9.36
CA LEU A 247 -5.29 -5.24 8.25
C LEU A 247 -4.10 -6.19 8.11
N SER A 248 -2.90 -5.75 8.50
CA SER A 248 -1.72 -6.63 8.57
C SER A 248 -1.79 -7.68 9.69
N GLY A 249 -2.85 -7.64 10.52
CA GLY A 249 -3.02 -8.60 11.63
C GLY A 249 -2.31 -8.20 12.92
N MET A 250 -1.69 -7.02 12.96
CA MET A 250 -1.02 -6.51 14.17
C MET A 250 -1.98 -6.52 15.38
N PRO A 251 -1.52 -6.95 16.57
CA PRO A 251 -2.31 -6.84 17.80
C PRO A 251 -2.74 -5.40 18.06
N LEU A 252 -4.01 -5.18 18.39
CA LEU A 252 -4.59 -3.82 18.52
C LEU A 252 -3.85 -2.95 19.54
N GLU A 253 -3.31 -3.54 20.58
CA GLU A 253 -2.47 -2.86 21.59
C GLU A 253 -1.19 -2.31 20.94
N GLN A 254 -0.56 -3.07 20.05
CA GLN A 254 0.65 -2.66 19.32
C GLN A 254 0.35 -1.61 18.25
N VAL A 255 -0.81 -1.69 17.58
CA VAL A 255 -1.25 -0.70 16.60
C VAL A 255 -1.24 0.72 17.19
N SER A 256 -1.72 0.87 18.44
CA SER A 256 -1.77 2.18 19.07
C SER A 256 -0.38 2.81 19.22
N GLY A 257 0.61 2.03 19.63
CA GLY A 257 2.00 2.50 19.77
C GLY A 257 2.65 2.75 18.41
N ALA A 258 2.54 1.80 17.47
CA ALA A 258 3.12 1.90 16.14
C ALA A 258 2.59 3.11 15.33
N CYS A 259 1.37 3.57 15.65
CA CYS A 259 0.77 4.75 15.02
C CYS A 259 0.90 6.02 15.88
N GLY A 260 1.72 6.02 16.94
CA GLY A 260 2.04 7.20 17.75
C GLY A 260 0.93 7.66 18.70
N PHE A 261 -0.02 6.79 19.07
CA PHE A 261 -1.00 7.12 20.10
C PHE A 261 -0.41 6.87 21.50
N ARG A 262 -0.64 7.79 22.43
CA ARG A 262 -0.16 7.69 23.81
C ARG A 262 -0.75 6.51 24.61
N SER A 263 -1.93 6.02 24.19
CA SER A 263 -2.58 4.86 24.82
C SER A 263 -3.60 4.23 23.86
N TYR A 264 -3.88 2.94 24.09
CA TYR A 264 -4.94 2.25 23.37
C TYR A 264 -6.32 2.91 23.55
N THR A 265 -6.63 3.46 24.73
CA THR A 265 -7.89 4.16 24.98
C THR A 265 -8.04 5.41 24.12
N ALA A 266 -6.96 6.19 23.96
CA ALA A 266 -6.95 7.37 23.09
C ALA A 266 -7.15 6.99 21.61
N PHE A 267 -6.44 5.96 21.16
CA PHE A 267 -6.60 5.37 19.84
C PHE A 267 -8.04 4.89 19.60
N PHE A 268 -8.58 4.07 20.50
CA PHE A 268 -9.93 3.51 20.38
C PHE A 268 -10.98 4.60 20.22
N ARG A 269 -10.94 5.63 21.08
CA ARG A 269 -11.90 6.74 21.03
C ARG A 269 -11.80 7.52 19.71
N ALA A 270 -10.58 7.82 19.29
CA ALA A 270 -10.33 8.56 18.06
C ALA A 270 -10.77 7.76 16.83
N PHE A 271 -10.45 6.48 16.78
CA PHE A 271 -10.80 5.58 15.68
C PHE A 271 -12.33 5.45 15.56
N LYS A 272 -13.03 5.17 16.68
CA LYS A 272 -14.49 5.05 16.69
C LYS A 272 -15.17 6.36 16.30
N LYS A 273 -14.62 7.50 16.71
CA LYS A 273 -15.15 8.82 16.32
C LYS A 273 -14.99 9.10 14.83
N GLU A 274 -13.86 8.74 14.24
CA GLU A 274 -13.55 9.04 12.83
C GLU A 274 -14.28 8.06 11.87
N TYR A 275 -14.34 6.76 12.22
CA TYR A 275 -14.84 5.72 11.31
C TYR A 275 -16.21 5.13 11.72
N GLY A 276 -16.78 5.56 12.85
CA GLY A 276 -18.08 5.06 13.33
C GLY A 276 -18.04 3.66 13.95
N THR A 277 -16.95 2.92 13.79
CA THR A 277 -16.75 1.55 14.28
C THR A 277 -15.53 1.49 15.19
N SER A 278 -15.48 0.52 16.11
CA SER A 278 -14.28 0.29 16.92
C SER A 278 -13.15 -0.35 16.08
N PRO A 279 -11.88 -0.24 16.50
CA PRO A 279 -10.77 -0.94 15.85
C PRO A 279 -10.98 -2.46 15.77
N ARG A 280 -11.64 -3.05 16.78
CA ARG A 280 -11.96 -4.47 16.82
C ARG A 280 -13.06 -4.82 15.81
N GLU A 281 -14.17 -4.09 15.80
CA GLU A 281 -15.23 -4.26 14.80
C GLU A 281 -14.69 -4.05 13.38
N TYR A 282 -13.81 -3.06 13.18
CA TYR A 282 -13.13 -2.84 11.91
C TYR A 282 -12.26 -4.04 11.51
N LYS A 283 -11.49 -4.59 12.45
CA LYS A 283 -10.70 -5.80 12.25
C LYS A 283 -11.59 -7.00 11.93
N GLU A 284 -12.67 -7.17 12.69
CA GLU A 284 -13.65 -8.25 12.53
C GLU A 284 -14.45 -8.06 11.22
N SER A 285 -14.88 -6.84 10.89
CA SER A 285 -15.56 -6.55 9.62
C SER A 285 -14.60 -6.67 8.44
N ALA A 286 -13.38 -6.25 8.55
CA ALA A 286 -12.35 -6.53 7.57
C ALA A 286 -12.05 -8.06 7.53
N SER A 287 -11.91 -8.71 8.68
CA SER A 287 -11.78 -10.17 8.76
C SER A 287 -13.09 -10.88 8.40
N ALA A 288 -14.26 -10.34 8.74
CA ALA A 288 -15.57 -10.88 8.34
C ALA A 288 -15.93 -10.47 6.91
N THR A 289 -15.53 -9.30 6.46
CA THR A 289 -15.46 -8.97 5.04
C THR A 289 -14.46 -9.92 4.36
N PHE A 290 -13.42 -10.40 5.02
CA PHE A 290 -12.44 -11.39 4.57
C PHE A 290 -12.79 -12.84 4.97
N ALA A 291 -13.62 -13.13 5.95
CA ALA A 291 -13.99 -14.48 6.44
C ALA A 291 -15.46 -14.88 6.16
N MET A 292 -16.32 -13.98 5.78
CA MET A 292 -17.62 -14.31 5.13
C MET A 292 -17.41 -14.56 3.64
N PHE A 293 -16.24 -14.85 3.31
CA PHE A 293 -15.73 -14.96 2.00
C PHE A 293 -14.78 -16.16 1.95
#